data_eb404e2770a600262d5b8de8574edd3a
#
_entry.id   eb404e2770a600262d5b8de8574edd3a
#
_cell.length_a   1.000
_cell.length_b   1.000
_cell.length_c   1.000
_cell.angle_alpha   90.00
_cell.angle_beta   90.00
_cell.angle_gamma   90.00
#
_symmetry.space_group_name_H-M   'P 1'
#
loop_
_entity.id
_entity.type
_entity.pdbx_description
1 polymer ?
#
loop_
_entity_poly.entity_id
_entity_poly.type
_entity_poly.pdbx_seq_one_letter_code
_entity_poly.pdbx_strand_id
1 'polypeptide(L)'
;MVLVPAGHFLMGTDEYDDEGHALSLGLDKPWFADESPQRRLYLPDFYIDKYEVTNKQYYIFTQATDHRTPRSWRGQKYPEGWDNLPVNEVTFYDANDYAKWAGKRLPTEQEWEKAARGPNDFRYPWGVAFDFEKANLSRSPTSKRGQGLKPVGSYPQGASPYGVEDMIGNVWEWVWDYYEPYPDNIWQAEHYKGKKVVVRGMSYLGIGHFPKKSYAKVMALKARVSYRQKLHPIRRAIDVGFRCAQDKPSVYQRFFEKKEDKKKDL
;
A
#
# COMPACT_ATOMS: atom_id res chain seq x y z
N MET A 1 -14.56 5.63 0.15
CA MET A 1 -13.50 5.80 -0.88
C MET A 1 -13.25 7.27 -1.12
N VAL A 2 -12.07 7.62 -1.58
CA VAL A 2 -11.64 8.99 -1.91
C VAL A 2 -11.43 9.07 -3.42
N LEU A 3 -11.87 10.16 -4.05
CA LEU A 3 -11.60 10.42 -5.47
C LEU A 3 -10.18 10.97 -5.64
N VAL A 4 -9.36 10.28 -6.42
CA VAL A 4 -8.09 10.79 -6.93
C VAL A 4 -8.34 11.33 -8.33
N PRO A 5 -8.21 12.65 -8.56
CA PRO A 5 -8.58 13.26 -9.83
C PRO A 5 -7.62 12.86 -10.96
N ALA A 6 -8.14 12.84 -12.18
CA ALA A 6 -7.33 12.66 -13.38
C ALA A 6 -6.20 13.70 -13.45
N GLY A 7 -5.06 13.32 -13.99
CA GLY A 7 -3.95 14.24 -14.17
C GLY A 7 -2.59 13.56 -14.10
N HIS A 8 -1.57 14.37 -14.38
CA HIS A 8 -0.19 13.95 -14.29
C HIS A 8 0.30 13.91 -12.85
N PHE A 9 1.25 13.01 -12.57
CA PHE A 9 2.04 12.97 -11.35
C PHE A 9 3.44 12.43 -11.69
N LEU A 10 4.37 12.63 -10.77
CA LEU A 10 5.71 12.07 -10.87
C LEU A 10 5.75 10.74 -10.10
N MET A 11 6.10 9.66 -10.78
CA MET A 11 6.28 8.33 -10.20
C MET A 11 7.76 7.99 -10.10
N GLY A 12 8.16 7.40 -8.98
CA GLY A 12 9.56 7.03 -8.76
C GLY A 12 10.42 8.20 -8.29
N THR A 13 11.73 8.09 -8.53
CA THR A 13 12.72 9.10 -8.14
C THR A 13 13.93 9.07 -9.06
N ASP A 14 14.60 10.21 -9.22
CA ASP A 14 15.91 10.32 -9.87
C ASP A 14 17.06 10.33 -8.85
N GLU A 15 16.76 10.14 -7.54
CA GLU A 15 17.79 9.93 -6.53
C GLU A 15 18.51 8.60 -6.76
N TYR A 16 19.78 8.52 -6.44
CA TYR A 16 20.61 7.32 -6.51
C TYR A 16 21.54 7.19 -5.32
N ASP A 17 22.03 5.99 -5.08
CA ASP A 17 22.96 5.66 -3.98
C ASP A 17 24.40 5.66 -4.53
N ASP A 18 24.92 6.85 -4.79
CA ASP A 18 26.25 7.07 -5.39
C ASP A 18 27.42 6.59 -4.53
N GLU A 19 27.23 6.56 -3.22
CA GLU A 19 28.25 6.11 -2.26
C GLU A 19 28.06 4.64 -1.82
N GLY A 20 27.07 3.92 -2.34
CA GLY A 20 26.80 2.51 -2.00
C GLY A 20 26.42 2.30 -0.53
N HIS A 21 25.85 3.30 0.11
CA HIS A 21 25.47 3.24 1.53
C HIS A 21 24.50 2.11 1.86
N ALA A 22 23.60 1.76 0.93
CA ALA A 22 22.64 0.68 1.15
C ALA A 22 23.32 -0.67 1.37
N LEU A 23 24.29 -1.00 0.51
CA LEU A 23 25.04 -2.26 0.61
C LEU A 23 25.91 -2.30 1.87
N SER A 24 26.50 -1.17 2.26
CA SER A 24 27.27 -1.08 3.52
C SER A 24 26.42 -1.31 4.77
N LEU A 25 25.10 -1.11 4.67
CA LEU A 25 24.12 -1.38 5.71
C LEU A 25 23.53 -2.80 5.62
N GLY A 26 24.01 -3.63 4.67
CA GLY A 26 23.54 -5.01 4.48
C GLY A 26 22.17 -5.10 3.79
N LEU A 27 21.79 -4.10 3.00
CA LEU A 27 20.59 -4.16 2.16
C LEU A 27 20.88 -4.97 0.89
N ASP A 28 19.84 -5.58 0.35
CA ASP A 28 19.90 -6.45 -0.84
C ASP A 28 19.96 -5.67 -2.17
N LYS A 29 19.81 -4.36 -2.13
CA LYS A 29 19.88 -3.47 -3.29
C LYS A 29 20.38 -2.08 -2.90
N PRO A 30 20.99 -1.33 -3.84
CA PRO A 30 21.26 0.09 -3.65
C PRO A 30 19.95 0.86 -3.37
N TRP A 31 20.05 1.96 -2.62
CA TRP A 31 18.92 2.87 -2.47
C TRP A 31 18.42 3.34 -3.83
N PHE A 32 17.10 3.46 -3.99
CA PHE A 32 16.44 3.99 -5.18
C PHE A 32 16.55 3.15 -6.46
N ALA A 33 17.37 2.08 -6.47
CA ALA A 33 17.71 1.35 -7.68
C ALA A 33 16.51 0.80 -8.46
N ASP A 34 15.45 0.36 -7.79
CA ASP A 34 14.21 -0.14 -8.40
C ASP A 34 13.08 0.92 -8.48
N GLU A 35 13.36 2.14 -8.00
CA GLU A 35 12.42 3.26 -7.98
C GLU A 35 12.69 4.29 -9.09
N SER A 36 13.81 4.13 -9.81
CA SER A 36 14.27 5.03 -10.88
C SER A 36 14.04 4.42 -12.26
N PRO A 37 14.02 5.25 -13.33
CA PRO A 37 14.02 6.70 -13.29
C PRO A 37 12.67 7.27 -12.84
N GLN A 38 12.66 8.54 -12.39
CA GLN A 38 11.42 9.28 -12.17
C GLN A 38 10.70 9.51 -13.50
N ARG A 39 9.39 9.33 -13.50
CA ARG A 39 8.58 9.42 -14.73
C ARG A 39 7.33 10.24 -14.51
N ARG A 40 7.04 11.12 -15.46
CA ARG A 40 5.77 11.84 -15.47
C ARG A 40 4.69 11.01 -16.17
N LEU A 41 3.73 10.52 -15.40
CA LEU A 41 2.64 9.67 -15.87
C LEU A 41 1.30 10.40 -15.78
N TYR A 42 0.40 10.12 -16.72
CA TYR A 42 -1.00 10.53 -16.64
C TYR A 42 -1.86 9.34 -16.21
N LEU A 43 -2.68 9.52 -15.19
CA LEU A 43 -3.73 8.56 -14.83
C LEU A 43 -5.10 9.22 -14.94
N PRO A 44 -6.13 8.48 -15.42
CA PRO A 44 -7.52 8.91 -15.30
C PRO A 44 -7.90 9.05 -13.82
N ASP A 45 -9.06 9.61 -13.57
CA ASP A 45 -9.62 9.65 -12.23
C ASP A 45 -10.10 8.24 -11.78
N PHE A 46 -9.87 7.95 -10.50
CA PHE A 46 -10.26 6.70 -9.86
C PHE A 46 -10.63 6.93 -8.41
N TYR A 47 -11.34 6.00 -7.82
CA TYR A 47 -11.55 5.95 -6.38
C TYR A 47 -10.55 4.99 -5.72
N ILE A 48 -10.09 5.35 -4.53
CA ILE A 48 -9.29 4.48 -3.66
C ILE A 48 -9.88 4.45 -2.26
N ASP A 49 -9.80 3.33 -1.56
CA ASP A 49 -10.25 3.25 -0.17
C ASP A 49 -9.44 4.24 0.69
N LYS A 50 -10.13 4.98 1.56
CA LYS A 50 -9.49 5.95 2.44
C LYS A 50 -8.50 5.27 3.40
N TYR A 51 -8.83 4.07 3.84
CA TYR A 51 -8.09 3.24 4.78
C TYR A 51 -7.82 1.86 4.19
N GLU A 52 -6.95 1.09 4.84
CA GLU A 52 -6.81 -0.34 4.58
C GLU A 52 -8.13 -1.07 4.89
N VAL A 53 -8.34 -2.22 4.26
CA VAL A 53 -9.49 -3.09 4.56
C VAL A 53 -9.37 -3.62 5.99
N THR A 54 -10.44 -3.45 6.78
CA THR A 54 -10.45 -3.85 8.20
C THR A 54 -10.85 -5.31 8.40
N ASN A 55 -10.53 -5.88 9.58
CA ASN A 55 -10.98 -7.22 9.95
C ASN A 55 -12.51 -7.36 9.87
N LYS A 56 -13.27 -6.34 10.31
CA LYS A 56 -14.73 -6.34 10.24
C LYS A 56 -15.23 -6.45 8.79
N GLN A 57 -14.66 -5.68 7.88
CA GLN A 57 -15.02 -5.72 6.46
C GLN A 57 -14.68 -7.07 5.83
N TYR A 58 -13.48 -7.59 6.13
CA TYR A 58 -13.04 -8.87 5.60
C TYR A 58 -13.87 -10.04 6.17
N TYR A 59 -14.33 -9.95 7.42
CA TYR A 59 -15.22 -10.93 8.01
C TYR A 59 -16.56 -11.05 7.27
N ILE A 60 -17.16 -9.92 6.88
CA ILE A 60 -18.39 -9.94 6.07
C ILE A 60 -18.18 -10.73 4.77
N PHE A 61 -17.03 -10.53 4.12
CA PHE A 61 -16.66 -11.27 2.91
C PHE A 61 -16.54 -12.78 3.18
N THR A 62 -15.82 -13.18 4.23
CA THR A 62 -15.67 -14.62 4.55
C THR A 62 -17.00 -15.29 4.84
N GLN A 63 -17.93 -14.59 5.50
CA GLN A 63 -19.27 -15.13 5.78
C GLN A 63 -20.16 -15.23 4.52
N ALA A 64 -19.97 -14.31 3.57
CA ALA A 64 -20.77 -14.28 2.35
C ALA A 64 -20.28 -15.28 1.28
N THR A 65 -19.02 -15.72 1.35
CA THR A 65 -18.39 -16.50 0.26
C THR A 65 -17.77 -17.82 0.71
N ASP A 66 -17.83 -18.14 2.00
CA ASP A 66 -17.10 -19.26 2.63
C ASP A 66 -15.59 -19.23 2.34
N HIS A 67 -15.05 -18.02 2.11
CA HIS A 67 -13.62 -17.84 1.89
C HIS A 67 -12.84 -18.10 3.17
N ARG A 68 -11.64 -18.66 3.06
CA ARG A 68 -10.78 -18.96 4.21
C ARG A 68 -10.45 -17.71 5.03
N THR A 69 -10.41 -17.87 6.34
CA THR A 69 -10.05 -16.80 7.27
C THR A 69 -8.54 -16.54 7.31
N PRO A 70 -8.10 -15.30 7.63
CA PRO A 70 -6.69 -15.00 7.92
C PRO A 70 -6.14 -15.86 9.08
N ARG A 71 -4.86 -16.20 9.01
CA ARG A 71 -4.19 -16.96 10.08
C ARG A 71 -4.20 -16.26 11.42
N SER A 72 -4.12 -14.93 11.43
CA SER A 72 -4.15 -14.10 12.61
C SER A 72 -5.41 -14.28 13.46
N TRP A 73 -6.52 -14.69 12.85
CA TRP A 73 -7.78 -14.88 13.57
C TRP A 73 -7.83 -16.15 14.42
N ARG A 74 -6.99 -17.15 14.13
CA ARG A 74 -6.95 -18.45 14.83
C ARG A 74 -8.32 -19.15 14.93
N GLY A 75 -9.25 -18.84 14.02
CA GLY A 75 -10.62 -19.36 14.00
C GLY A 75 -11.45 -18.73 12.89
N GLN A 76 -12.76 -18.81 13.01
CA GLN A 76 -13.69 -18.33 11.98
C GLN A 76 -13.96 -16.81 12.07
N LYS A 77 -13.57 -16.18 13.16
CA LYS A 77 -13.75 -14.74 13.39
C LYS A 77 -12.48 -14.14 14.01
N TYR A 78 -12.24 -12.87 13.75
CA TYR A 78 -11.15 -12.10 14.34
C TYR A 78 -11.36 -11.93 15.88
N PRO A 79 -10.28 -11.75 16.65
CA PRO A 79 -10.36 -11.50 18.10
C PRO A 79 -11.17 -10.24 18.43
N GLU A 80 -11.78 -10.22 19.60
CA GLU A 80 -12.49 -9.05 20.12
C GLU A 80 -11.59 -7.80 20.12
N GLY A 81 -12.15 -6.64 19.76
CA GLY A 81 -11.43 -5.38 19.65
C GLY A 81 -10.63 -5.19 18.36
N TRP A 82 -10.63 -6.16 17.43
CA TRP A 82 -9.89 -6.06 16.17
C TRP A 82 -10.73 -5.53 15.01
N ASP A 83 -11.97 -5.13 15.24
CA ASP A 83 -12.92 -4.69 14.22
C ASP A 83 -12.30 -3.70 13.22
N ASN A 84 -11.64 -2.67 13.74
CA ASN A 84 -11.06 -1.56 12.98
C ASN A 84 -9.54 -1.70 12.75
N LEU A 85 -8.91 -2.81 13.16
CA LEU A 85 -7.55 -3.09 12.74
C LEU A 85 -7.54 -3.54 11.28
N PRO A 86 -6.49 -3.20 10.49
CA PRO A 86 -6.36 -3.71 9.14
C PRO A 86 -6.29 -5.24 9.15
N VAL A 87 -6.94 -5.87 8.19
CA VAL A 87 -6.77 -7.29 7.95
C VAL A 87 -5.35 -7.57 7.51
N ASN A 88 -4.74 -8.61 8.05
CA ASN A 88 -3.38 -9.02 7.72
C ASN A 88 -3.28 -10.54 7.57
N GLU A 89 -2.10 -11.05 7.23
CA GLU A 89 -1.88 -12.48 6.92
C GLU A 89 -2.81 -13.01 5.82
N VAL A 90 -3.11 -12.16 4.84
CA VAL A 90 -3.82 -12.47 3.61
C VAL A 90 -2.83 -12.54 2.45
N THR A 91 -3.05 -13.44 1.50
CA THR A 91 -2.27 -13.52 0.26
C THR A 91 -2.72 -12.46 -0.72
N PHE A 92 -1.95 -12.23 -1.79
CA PHE A 92 -2.37 -11.42 -2.93
C PHE A 92 -3.70 -11.91 -3.52
N TYR A 93 -3.87 -13.22 -3.63
CA TYR A 93 -5.10 -13.81 -4.16
C TYR A 93 -6.30 -13.58 -3.23
N ASP A 94 -6.12 -13.74 -1.92
CA ASP A 94 -7.17 -13.46 -0.92
C ASP A 94 -7.63 -11.99 -1.00
N ALA A 95 -6.67 -11.06 -1.14
CA ALA A 95 -6.94 -9.63 -1.28
C ALA A 95 -7.70 -9.31 -2.57
N ASN A 96 -7.30 -9.93 -3.69
CA ASN A 96 -7.96 -9.75 -4.97
C ASN A 96 -9.38 -10.35 -5.00
N ASP A 97 -9.59 -11.50 -4.35
CA ASP A 97 -10.91 -12.12 -4.26
C ASP A 97 -11.86 -11.27 -3.42
N TYR A 98 -11.38 -10.71 -2.29
CA TYR A 98 -12.13 -9.71 -1.53
C TYR A 98 -12.49 -8.51 -2.40
N ALA A 99 -11.52 -7.94 -3.11
CA ALA A 99 -11.75 -6.76 -3.93
C ALA A 99 -12.82 -7.00 -5.00
N LYS A 100 -12.76 -8.12 -5.71
CA LYS A 100 -13.78 -8.53 -6.70
C LYS A 100 -15.16 -8.69 -6.07
N TRP A 101 -15.26 -9.39 -4.93
CA TRP A 101 -16.51 -9.55 -4.21
C TRP A 101 -17.12 -8.21 -3.82
N ALA A 102 -16.31 -7.26 -3.41
CA ALA A 102 -16.72 -5.91 -3.03
C ALA A 102 -17.07 -5.01 -4.24
N GLY A 103 -17.03 -5.52 -5.47
CA GLY A 103 -17.23 -4.73 -6.69
C GLY A 103 -16.08 -3.74 -6.96
N LYS A 104 -14.87 -4.07 -6.49
CA LYS A 104 -13.67 -3.26 -6.56
C LYS A 104 -12.52 -4.05 -7.19
N ARG A 105 -11.34 -3.49 -7.18
CA ARG A 105 -10.07 -4.13 -7.55
C ARG A 105 -8.95 -3.69 -6.61
N LEU A 106 -7.80 -4.34 -6.65
CA LEU A 106 -6.60 -3.79 -6.04
C LEU A 106 -6.16 -2.53 -6.84
N PRO A 107 -5.57 -1.53 -6.18
CA PRO A 107 -4.96 -0.42 -6.90
C PRO A 107 -3.75 -0.91 -7.69
N THR A 108 -3.49 -0.33 -8.84
CA THR A 108 -2.19 -0.48 -9.49
C THR A 108 -1.11 0.23 -8.65
N GLU A 109 0.14 -0.16 -8.84
CA GLU A 109 1.27 0.49 -8.18
C GLU A 109 1.31 2.00 -8.47
N GLN A 110 1.00 2.38 -9.70
CA GLN A 110 0.92 3.78 -10.14
C GLN A 110 -0.20 4.54 -9.42
N GLU A 111 -1.37 3.94 -9.30
CA GLU A 111 -2.51 4.54 -8.58
C GLU A 111 -2.21 4.70 -7.09
N TRP A 112 -1.61 3.66 -6.48
CA TRP A 112 -1.21 3.72 -5.09
C TRP A 112 -0.22 4.87 -4.84
N GLU A 113 0.82 4.98 -5.66
CA GLU A 113 1.83 6.04 -5.52
C GLU A 113 1.24 7.43 -5.77
N LYS A 114 0.40 7.60 -6.80
CA LYS A 114 -0.32 8.87 -7.05
C LYS A 114 -1.17 9.26 -5.85
N ALA A 115 -1.93 8.32 -5.29
CA ALA A 115 -2.79 8.56 -4.14
C ALA A 115 -2.00 8.97 -2.89
N ALA A 116 -0.81 8.40 -2.69
CA ALA A 116 0.07 8.70 -1.58
C ALA A 116 0.83 10.02 -1.75
N ARG A 117 1.43 10.24 -2.92
CA ARG A 117 2.31 11.38 -3.21
C ARG A 117 1.55 12.68 -3.40
N GLY A 118 0.35 12.61 -3.97
CA GLY A 118 -0.41 13.80 -4.35
C GLY A 118 0.16 14.52 -5.58
N PRO A 119 -0.35 15.73 -5.88
CA PRO A 119 0.05 16.50 -7.06
C PRO A 119 1.37 17.27 -6.88
N ASN A 120 1.88 17.38 -5.64
CA ASN A 120 3.00 18.25 -5.27
C ASN A 120 4.34 17.52 -5.18
N ASP A 121 4.44 16.31 -5.71
CA ASP A 121 5.64 15.46 -5.67
C ASP A 121 6.20 15.25 -4.24
N PHE A 122 5.31 15.01 -3.30
CA PHE A 122 5.71 14.79 -1.92
C PHE A 122 6.50 13.48 -1.75
N ARG A 123 7.53 13.54 -0.90
CA ARG A 123 8.35 12.37 -0.54
C ARG A 123 7.63 11.41 0.40
N TYR A 124 6.77 11.96 1.26
CA TYR A 124 5.86 11.27 2.17
C TYR A 124 4.44 11.79 1.95
N PRO A 125 3.39 11.06 2.31
CA PRO A 125 2.02 11.54 2.10
C PRO A 125 1.79 12.95 2.67
N TRP A 126 2.40 13.26 3.79
CA TRP A 126 2.27 14.52 4.53
C TRP A 126 3.27 15.62 4.14
N GLY A 127 4.12 15.40 3.13
CA GLY A 127 5.08 16.41 2.68
C GLY A 127 6.48 15.86 2.42
N VAL A 128 7.49 16.72 2.57
CA VAL A 128 8.89 16.39 2.21
C VAL A 128 9.74 15.90 3.38
N ALA A 129 9.36 16.23 4.62
CA ALA A 129 10.11 15.84 5.82
C ALA A 129 9.55 14.58 6.47
N PHE A 130 10.44 13.67 6.88
CA PHE A 130 10.04 12.47 7.62
C PHE A 130 9.62 12.81 9.05
N ASP A 131 8.52 12.20 9.49
CA ASP A 131 7.98 12.40 10.83
C ASP A 131 7.36 11.10 11.35
N PHE A 132 7.90 10.55 12.44
CA PHE A 132 7.38 9.35 13.08
C PHE A 132 5.98 9.53 13.69
N GLU A 133 5.58 10.77 14.01
CA GLU A 133 4.28 11.04 14.64
C GLU A 133 3.11 10.94 13.64
N LYS A 134 3.41 10.85 12.35
CA LYS A 134 2.41 10.83 11.28
C LYS A 134 2.09 9.44 10.73
N ALA A 135 2.71 8.38 11.28
CA ALA A 135 2.50 7.02 10.81
C ALA A 135 2.75 5.98 11.89
N ASN A 136 2.06 4.85 11.83
CA ASN A 136 2.35 3.70 12.69
C ASN A 136 3.61 2.96 12.24
N LEU A 137 4.76 3.45 12.67
CA LEU A 137 6.08 2.90 12.38
C LEU A 137 6.82 2.56 13.67
N SER A 138 7.62 1.50 13.64
CA SER A 138 8.48 1.17 14.78
C SER A 138 9.56 2.24 14.96
N ARG A 139 9.70 2.73 16.19
CA ARG A 139 10.69 3.76 16.56
C ARG A 139 11.99 3.19 17.10
N SER A 140 12.08 1.88 17.22
CA SER A 140 13.22 1.22 17.85
C SER A 140 13.67 -0.03 17.10
N PRO A 141 14.98 -0.20 16.87
CA PRO A 141 15.53 -1.42 16.27
C PRO A 141 15.39 -2.66 17.17
N THR A 142 15.17 -2.46 18.47
CA THR A 142 15.03 -3.56 19.44
C THR A 142 13.60 -4.04 19.60
N SER A 143 12.63 -3.31 19.09
CA SER A 143 11.23 -3.72 19.10
C SER A 143 10.97 -4.80 18.06
N LYS A 144 11.00 -6.05 18.47
CA LYS A 144 10.72 -7.20 17.58
C LYS A 144 9.30 -7.23 17.00
N ARG A 145 8.36 -6.46 17.58
CA ARG A 145 6.93 -6.43 17.21
C ARG A 145 6.40 -5.02 16.91
N GLY A 146 7.28 -4.01 16.83
CA GLY A 146 6.82 -2.63 16.68
C GLY A 146 5.89 -2.20 17.82
N GLN A 147 4.99 -1.29 17.51
CA GLN A 147 3.92 -0.86 18.43
C GLN A 147 2.63 -1.70 18.28
N GLY A 148 2.64 -2.72 17.40
CA GLY A 148 1.45 -3.45 16.99
C GLY A 148 0.61 -2.70 15.96
N LEU A 149 -0.39 -3.38 15.41
CA LEU A 149 -1.37 -2.76 14.53
C LEU A 149 -2.17 -1.70 15.30
N LYS A 150 -2.57 -0.65 14.61
CA LYS A 150 -3.47 0.40 15.11
C LYS A 150 -4.78 0.37 14.31
N PRO A 151 -5.90 0.80 14.93
CA PRO A 151 -7.12 1.05 14.17
C PRO A 151 -6.83 1.97 12.99
N VAL A 152 -7.42 1.67 11.84
CA VAL A 152 -7.27 2.51 10.65
C VAL A 152 -7.70 3.96 10.96
N GLY A 153 -6.99 4.93 10.37
CA GLY A 153 -7.24 6.35 10.66
C GLY A 153 -6.68 6.86 11.99
N SER A 154 -5.80 6.12 12.65
CA SER A 154 -5.17 6.56 13.92
C SER A 154 -4.17 7.71 13.73
N TYR A 155 -3.76 7.99 12.50
CA TYR A 155 -2.77 9.01 12.17
C TYR A 155 -3.29 10.01 11.12
N PRO A 156 -4.35 10.80 11.42
CA PRO A 156 -4.99 11.67 10.41
C PRO A 156 -4.07 12.77 9.88
N GLN A 157 -3.03 13.15 10.62
CA GLN A 157 -2.01 14.11 10.14
C GLN A 157 -1.01 13.48 9.15
N GLY A 158 -1.05 12.16 8.98
CA GLY A 158 -0.32 11.40 7.97
C GLY A 158 -1.05 11.25 6.65
N ALA A 159 -2.23 11.84 6.52
CA ALA A 159 -3.03 11.77 5.30
C ALA A 159 -2.30 12.37 4.09
N SER A 160 -2.54 11.79 2.93
CA SER A 160 -2.07 12.32 1.65
C SER A 160 -2.82 13.59 1.26
N PRO A 161 -2.35 14.37 0.27
CA PRO A 161 -3.05 15.56 -0.23
C PRO A 161 -4.48 15.28 -0.72
N TYR A 162 -4.77 14.04 -1.10
CA TYR A 162 -6.13 13.62 -1.46
C TYR A 162 -6.97 13.16 -0.27
N GLY A 163 -6.42 13.14 0.95
CA GLY A 163 -7.10 12.69 2.15
C GLY A 163 -7.14 11.17 2.32
N VAL A 164 -6.26 10.43 1.65
CA VAL A 164 -6.06 9.00 1.87
C VAL A 164 -5.13 8.82 3.08
N GLU A 165 -5.54 8.03 4.06
CA GLU A 165 -4.83 7.83 5.32
C GLU A 165 -4.10 6.48 5.35
N ASP A 166 -3.15 6.34 6.29
CA ASP A 166 -2.34 5.13 6.52
C ASP A 166 -1.56 4.65 5.28
N MET A 167 -1.25 5.56 4.34
CA MET A 167 -0.44 5.23 3.17
C MET A 167 1.00 4.86 3.52
N ILE A 168 1.46 5.21 4.71
CA ILE A 168 2.76 4.81 5.27
C ILE A 168 2.54 4.26 6.67
N GLY A 169 3.09 3.08 6.94
CA GLY A 169 2.99 2.41 8.24
C GLY A 169 1.80 1.45 8.31
N ASN A 170 1.50 0.99 9.50
CA ASN A 170 0.45 0.03 9.82
C ASN A 170 0.67 -1.32 9.12
N VAL A 171 0.28 -1.50 7.87
CA VAL A 171 0.60 -2.69 7.07
C VAL A 171 1.18 -2.34 5.70
N TRP A 172 2.04 -3.21 5.19
CA TRP A 172 2.34 -3.25 3.77
C TRP A 172 1.08 -3.57 3.00
N GLU A 173 0.91 -2.98 1.82
CA GLU A 173 -0.31 -3.16 1.03
C GLU A 173 -0.03 -3.85 -0.29
N TRP A 174 -0.74 -4.95 -0.56
CA TRP A 174 -0.76 -5.56 -1.88
C TRP A 174 -1.31 -4.57 -2.91
N VAL A 175 -0.56 -4.42 -4.02
CA VAL A 175 -1.05 -3.76 -5.22
C VAL A 175 -1.17 -4.77 -6.36
N TRP A 176 -1.80 -4.39 -7.46
CA TRP A 176 -2.07 -5.32 -8.57
C TRP A 176 -0.83 -5.81 -9.31
N ASP A 177 0.25 -5.02 -9.30
CA ASP A 177 1.38 -5.20 -10.19
C ASP A 177 2.38 -6.25 -9.70
N TYR A 178 2.91 -7.02 -10.66
CA TYR A 178 4.13 -7.80 -10.42
C TYR A 178 5.33 -6.87 -10.30
N TYR A 179 6.32 -7.34 -9.55
CA TYR A 179 7.56 -6.59 -9.35
C TYR A 179 8.44 -6.70 -10.59
N GLU A 180 8.32 -5.71 -11.46
CA GLU A 180 9.06 -5.56 -12.71
C GLU A 180 9.86 -4.24 -12.69
N PRO A 181 10.92 -4.12 -13.51
CA PRO A 181 11.65 -2.86 -13.64
C PRO A 181 10.74 -1.78 -14.22
N TYR A 182 10.95 -0.55 -13.78
CA TYR A 182 10.35 0.58 -14.51
C TYR A 182 10.95 0.66 -15.94
N PRO A 183 10.21 1.15 -16.92
CA PRO A 183 10.78 1.46 -18.23
C PRO A 183 12.06 2.28 -18.08
N ASP A 184 13.09 1.94 -18.85
CA ASP A 184 14.42 2.57 -18.85
C ASP A 184 15.24 2.38 -17.57
N ASN A 185 14.79 1.57 -16.64
CA ASN A 185 15.56 1.20 -15.46
C ASN A 185 16.75 0.32 -15.84
N ILE A 186 17.95 0.77 -15.47
CA ILE A 186 19.21 0.07 -15.80
C ILE A 186 19.61 -0.99 -14.76
N TRP A 187 18.98 -0.96 -13.56
CA TRP A 187 19.29 -1.93 -12.52
C TRP A 187 18.61 -3.27 -12.80
N GLN A 188 19.40 -4.32 -12.83
CA GLN A 188 18.93 -5.67 -13.09
C GLN A 188 18.81 -6.44 -11.76
N ALA A 189 17.58 -6.79 -11.37
CA ALA A 189 17.33 -7.62 -10.21
C ALA A 189 16.99 -9.05 -10.64
N GLU A 190 17.54 -10.04 -9.94
CA GLU A 190 17.15 -11.45 -10.12
C GLU A 190 15.64 -11.69 -9.89
N HIS A 191 14.99 -10.78 -9.18
CA HIS A 191 13.58 -10.85 -8.81
C HIS A 191 12.62 -10.29 -9.86
N TYR A 192 13.12 -9.65 -10.91
CA TYR A 192 12.35 -9.21 -12.07
C TYR A 192 12.04 -10.40 -12.99
N LYS A 193 11.12 -11.25 -12.64
CA LYS A 193 10.72 -12.40 -13.48
C LYS A 193 9.27 -12.80 -13.25
N GLY A 194 8.40 -11.84 -12.94
CA GLY A 194 6.96 -12.09 -12.77
C GLY A 194 6.58 -13.04 -11.62
N LYS A 195 7.49 -13.31 -10.69
CA LYS A 195 7.27 -14.28 -9.60
C LYS A 195 6.85 -13.62 -8.28
N LYS A 196 7.05 -12.33 -8.15
CA LYS A 196 6.74 -11.56 -6.93
C LYS A 196 5.80 -10.42 -7.27
N VAL A 197 4.97 -10.07 -6.31
CA VAL A 197 4.01 -8.97 -6.41
C VAL A 197 4.53 -7.81 -5.57
N VAL A 198 4.29 -6.60 -6.02
CA VAL A 198 4.67 -5.37 -5.29
C VAL A 198 3.81 -5.22 -4.04
N VAL A 199 4.44 -4.80 -2.96
CA VAL A 199 3.77 -4.26 -1.77
C VAL A 199 4.33 -2.88 -1.45
N ARG A 200 3.46 -1.99 -0.97
CA ARG A 200 3.77 -0.57 -0.76
C ARG A 200 3.46 -0.16 0.68
N GLY A 201 4.02 0.96 1.13
CA GLY A 201 3.58 1.72 2.30
C GLY A 201 4.32 1.45 3.61
N MET A 202 5.21 0.46 3.70
CA MET A 202 5.80 0.05 4.98
C MET A 202 4.80 -0.53 5.98
N SER A 203 5.30 -1.03 7.10
CA SER A 203 4.47 -1.59 8.17
C SER A 203 4.93 -1.15 9.57
N TYR A 204 4.12 -1.49 10.56
CA TYR A 204 4.40 -1.25 11.98
C TYR A 204 5.62 -2.02 12.53
N LEU A 205 6.05 -3.10 11.85
CA LEU A 205 7.12 -3.98 12.36
C LEU A 205 8.50 -3.34 12.41
N GLY A 206 8.73 -2.28 11.64
CA GLY A 206 10.04 -1.67 11.53
C GLY A 206 11.01 -2.49 10.65
N ILE A 207 12.27 -2.10 10.67
CA ILE A 207 13.29 -2.54 9.71
C ILE A 207 14.34 -3.50 10.30
N GLY A 208 14.17 -3.93 11.56
CA GLY A 208 15.04 -4.92 12.19
C GLY A 208 16.39 -4.38 12.67
N HIS A 209 17.44 -5.10 12.45
CA HIS A 209 18.76 -5.08 13.08
C HIS A 209 19.70 -3.89 12.80
N PHE A 210 19.19 -2.78 12.31
CA PHE A 210 20.04 -1.60 12.06
C PHE A 210 20.52 -0.95 13.35
N PRO A 211 21.78 -0.41 13.38
CA PRO A 211 22.28 0.33 14.52
C PRO A 211 21.36 1.49 14.90
N LYS A 212 21.16 1.73 16.19
CA LYS A 212 20.26 2.79 16.69
C LYS A 212 20.51 4.15 16.05
N LYS A 213 21.79 4.50 15.81
CA LYS A 213 22.20 5.79 15.21
C LYS A 213 21.78 5.96 13.74
N SER A 214 21.62 4.85 12.99
CA SER A 214 21.21 4.88 11.58
C SER A 214 19.73 4.50 11.37
N TYR A 215 19.07 3.99 12.41
CA TYR A 215 17.72 3.47 12.32
C TYR A 215 16.72 4.50 11.76
N ALA A 216 16.70 5.71 12.33
CA ALA A 216 15.78 6.75 11.85
C ALA A 216 16.04 7.14 10.39
N LYS A 217 17.33 7.21 9.96
CA LYS A 217 17.69 7.50 8.57
C LYS A 217 17.17 6.39 7.63
N VAL A 218 17.38 5.12 8.01
CA VAL A 218 16.92 3.98 7.20
C VAL A 218 15.40 3.90 7.16
N MET A 219 14.71 4.19 8.29
CA MET A 219 13.25 4.28 8.31
C MET A 219 12.74 5.37 7.36
N ALA A 220 13.32 6.57 7.42
CA ALA A 220 12.96 7.67 6.53
C ALA A 220 13.15 7.30 5.05
N LEU A 221 14.21 6.57 4.71
CA LEU A 221 14.47 6.12 3.35
C LEU A 221 13.48 5.03 2.87
N LYS A 222 13.03 4.16 3.77
CA LYS A 222 12.05 3.10 3.41
C LYS A 222 10.60 3.58 3.46
N ALA A 223 10.29 4.62 4.24
CA ALA A 223 8.95 5.16 4.37
C ALA A 223 8.55 6.14 3.23
N ARG A 224 9.38 6.31 2.21
CA ARG A 224 9.06 7.15 1.04
C ARG A 224 7.92 6.54 0.24
N VAL A 225 7.09 7.39 -0.34
CA VAL A 225 5.98 6.95 -1.21
C VAL A 225 6.47 6.21 -2.46
N SER A 226 7.70 6.45 -2.91
CA SER A 226 8.33 5.73 -4.02
C SER A 226 8.88 4.36 -3.65
N TYR A 227 9.14 4.09 -2.35
CA TYR A 227 9.80 2.84 -1.93
C TYR A 227 8.96 1.61 -2.30
N ARG A 228 9.61 0.67 -2.96
CA ARG A 228 9.02 -0.58 -3.44
C ARG A 228 9.51 -1.76 -2.61
N GLN A 229 8.61 -2.65 -2.24
CA GLN A 229 8.95 -3.97 -1.69
C GLN A 229 8.23 -5.05 -2.49
N LYS A 230 8.67 -6.28 -2.36
CA LYS A 230 8.18 -7.42 -3.14
C LYS A 230 7.96 -8.63 -2.26
N LEU A 231 6.88 -9.35 -2.50
CA LEU A 231 6.58 -10.60 -1.81
C LEU A 231 6.08 -11.66 -2.80
N HIS A 232 6.27 -12.92 -2.45
CA HIS A 232 5.65 -14.02 -3.21
C HIS A 232 4.12 -13.95 -3.03
N PRO A 233 3.31 -14.08 -4.09
CA PRO A 233 1.85 -13.83 -4.03
C PRO A 233 1.09 -14.73 -3.05
N ILE A 234 1.62 -15.90 -2.69
CA ILE A 234 1.03 -16.79 -1.67
C ILE A 234 1.52 -16.50 -0.24
N ARG A 235 2.41 -15.51 -0.06
CA ARG A 235 2.94 -15.17 1.26
C ARG A 235 1.85 -14.58 2.13
N ARG A 236 1.72 -15.09 3.36
CA ARG A 236 0.91 -14.54 4.44
C ARG A 236 1.84 -13.96 5.48
N ALA A 237 2.06 -12.68 5.46
CA ALA A 237 2.91 -11.99 6.42
C ALA A 237 2.05 -11.25 7.43
N ILE A 238 2.52 -11.22 8.69
CA ILE A 238 1.79 -10.63 9.82
C ILE A 238 1.63 -9.11 9.73
N ASP A 239 2.29 -8.51 8.77
CA ASP A 239 2.37 -7.08 8.54
C ASP A 239 1.96 -6.68 7.11
N VAL A 240 1.23 -7.56 6.41
CA VAL A 240 0.77 -7.30 5.05
C VAL A 240 -0.74 -7.43 4.97
N GLY A 241 -1.38 -6.36 4.52
CA GLY A 241 -2.79 -6.21 4.24
C GLY A 241 -3.00 -5.62 2.84
N PHE A 242 -4.06 -4.85 2.66
CA PHE A 242 -4.39 -4.21 1.38
C PHE A 242 -5.48 -3.16 1.54
N ARG A 243 -5.62 -2.31 0.52
CA ARG A 243 -6.80 -1.47 0.24
C ARG A 243 -7.29 -1.70 -1.16
N CYS A 244 -8.51 -1.24 -1.47
CA CYS A 244 -9.08 -1.39 -2.80
C CYS A 244 -9.13 -0.05 -3.55
N ALA A 245 -9.15 -0.15 -4.87
CA ALA A 245 -9.48 0.91 -5.80
C ALA A 245 -10.73 0.55 -6.61
N GLN A 246 -11.30 1.53 -7.26
CA GLN A 246 -12.44 1.37 -8.16
C GLN A 246 -12.35 2.39 -9.28
N ASP A 247 -12.64 1.94 -10.49
CA ASP A 247 -12.72 2.85 -11.61
C ASP A 247 -13.92 3.79 -11.45
N LYS A 248 -13.76 5.05 -11.81
CA LYS A 248 -14.88 5.95 -11.86
C LYS A 248 -15.78 5.57 -13.03
N PRO A 249 -17.08 5.31 -12.81
CA PRO A 249 -17.98 4.95 -13.88
C PRO A 249 -17.97 6.00 -14.99
N SER A 250 -17.83 5.57 -16.24
CA SER A 250 -17.92 6.48 -17.37
C SER A 250 -19.30 7.18 -17.43
N VAL A 251 -19.39 8.31 -18.13
CA VAL A 251 -20.64 9.03 -18.31
C VAL A 251 -21.71 8.11 -18.94
N TYR A 252 -21.29 7.25 -19.85
CA TYR A 252 -22.17 6.26 -20.50
C TYR A 252 -22.70 5.22 -19.49
N GLN A 253 -21.85 4.64 -18.65
CA GLN A 253 -22.26 3.68 -17.61
C GLN A 253 -23.28 4.28 -16.65
N ARG A 254 -23.05 5.50 -16.17
CA ARG A 254 -24.00 6.24 -15.30
C ARG A 254 -25.34 6.51 -15.98
N PHE A 255 -25.35 6.69 -17.29
CA PHE A 255 -26.58 6.91 -18.05
C PHE A 255 -27.42 5.61 -18.17
N PHE A 256 -26.77 4.47 -18.29
CA PHE A 256 -27.46 3.17 -18.36
C PHE A 256 -27.95 2.72 -16.98
N GLU A 257 -27.17 2.88 -15.92
CA GLU A 257 -27.56 2.58 -14.54
C GLU A 257 -28.82 3.38 -14.13
N LYS A 258 -28.86 4.67 -14.43
CA LYS A 258 -30.06 5.51 -14.19
C LYS A 258 -31.31 5.08 -14.97
N LYS A 259 -31.16 4.40 -16.10
CA LYS A 259 -32.28 3.84 -16.86
C LYS A 259 -32.77 2.51 -16.30
N GLU A 260 -31.89 1.70 -15.73
CA GLU A 260 -32.26 0.44 -15.08
C GLU A 260 -32.99 0.68 -13.75
N ASP A 261 -32.52 1.65 -12.95
CA ASP A 261 -33.18 2.01 -11.69
C ASP A 261 -34.59 2.55 -11.94
N LYS A 262 -34.79 3.39 -12.96
CA LYS A 262 -36.12 3.88 -13.34
C LYS A 262 -37.07 2.79 -13.90
N LYS A 263 -36.54 1.64 -14.33
CA LYS A 263 -37.36 0.50 -14.77
C LYS A 263 -37.76 -0.43 -13.62
N LYS A 264 -37.09 -0.33 -12.46
CA LYS A 264 -37.45 -1.11 -11.26
C LYS A 264 -38.51 -0.42 -10.41
N ASP A 265 -38.77 0.88 -10.64
CA ASP A 265 -39.74 1.69 -9.94
C ASP A 265 -41.08 1.81 -10.71
N LEU A 266 -41.26 1.07 -11.81
CA LEU A 266 -42.47 0.91 -12.61
C LEU A 266 -43.00 -0.54 -12.57
#